data_b4f374bc92596d2e88db7b7a3c45af88
#
_entry.id   b4f374bc92596d2e88db7b7a3c45af88
#
_cell.length_a   1.000
_cell.length_b   1.000
_cell.length_c   1.000
_cell.angle_alpha   90.00
_cell.angle_beta   90.00
_cell.angle_gamma   90.00
#
_symmetry.space_group_name_H-M   'P 1'
#
loop_
_entity.id
_entity.type
_entity.pdbx_description
1 polymer ?
#
loop_
_entity_poly.entity_id
_entity_poly.type
_entity_poly.pdbx_seq_one_letter_code
_entity_poly.pdbx_strand_id
1 'polypeptide(L)'
;MLDDIKKTLWATADKLRANMDAAEYKHLVLGLIFVKYISDTFAARQAELRTRLTDPDDEYFYGNAAPDDIDAELEDRDYYREVNVFWVPEPARWETLRAAAKQPAIGLRIDEALDLIETENPRLKGILDKRYARAQLPDGKLGELVDLVSTIGFGQTPGTARDVLGQVYEYFLGMFASAEGKRGGQFYTPASIVRTLVAVLAPHRGQVYDPCCGSGGMFVQSEKFIEAHGGRMGDVSIYGQEANPTTWRLAAMNLAIRGIDFNLGREPADTFTHDQHPDLRADYILANPPFNISDWWHGSLEGD
;
A
#
# COMPACT_ATOMS: atom_id res chain seq x y z
N MET A 1 -21.65 8.31 -4.64
CA MET A 1 -21.30 8.11 -3.21
C MET A 1 -19.79 7.98 -2.98
N LEU A 2 -19.08 6.96 -3.46
CA LEU A 2 -17.63 6.82 -3.22
C LEU A 2 -16.80 7.96 -3.85
N ASP A 3 -17.16 8.42 -5.05
CA ASP A 3 -16.45 9.51 -5.72
C ASP A 3 -16.62 10.87 -5.01
N ASP A 4 -17.76 11.09 -4.37
CA ASP A 4 -17.97 12.30 -3.56
C ASP A 4 -17.15 12.24 -2.28
N ILE A 5 -17.04 11.05 -1.67
CA ILE A 5 -16.16 10.82 -0.51
C ILE A 5 -14.71 11.11 -0.89
N LYS A 6 -14.21 10.55 -1.99
CA LYS A 6 -12.84 10.79 -2.47
C LYS A 6 -12.55 12.28 -2.67
N LYS A 7 -13.46 13.00 -3.33
CA LYS A 7 -13.31 14.45 -3.57
C LYS A 7 -13.29 15.25 -2.26
N THR A 8 -14.19 14.93 -1.32
CA THR A 8 -14.26 15.59 -0.02
C THR A 8 -13.00 15.34 0.81
N LEU A 9 -12.54 14.08 0.84
CA LEU A 9 -11.30 13.70 1.52
C LEU A 9 -10.10 14.44 0.93
N TRP A 10 -9.99 14.50 -0.39
CA TRP A 10 -8.92 15.24 -1.05
C TRP A 10 -8.96 16.73 -0.72
N ALA A 11 -10.12 17.38 -0.87
CA ALA A 11 -10.27 18.81 -0.62
C ALA A 11 -9.93 19.18 0.83
N THR A 12 -10.23 18.30 1.79
CA THR A 12 -9.88 18.50 3.19
C THR A 12 -8.40 18.26 3.45
N ALA A 13 -7.85 17.18 2.90
CA ALA A 13 -6.42 16.89 3.00
C ALA A 13 -5.57 18.02 2.39
N ASP A 14 -5.94 18.54 1.22
CA ASP A 14 -5.21 19.65 0.58
C ASP A 14 -5.24 20.93 1.41
N LYS A 15 -6.34 21.23 2.10
CA LYS A 15 -6.39 22.34 3.06
C LYS A 15 -5.47 22.16 4.27
N LEU A 16 -5.33 20.92 4.75
CA LEU A 16 -4.46 20.60 5.89
C LEU A 16 -2.98 20.67 5.53
N ARG A 17 -2.65 20.55 4.26
CA ARG A 17 -1.28 20.65 3.75
C ARG A 17 -0.59 21.98 4.08
N ALA A 18 -1.37 23.05 4.19
CA ALA A 18 -0.86 24.41 4.38
C ALA A 18 0.22 24.78 3.33
N ASN A 19 1.44 25.12 3.78
CA ASN A 19 2.57 25.48 2.91
C ASN A 19 3.54 24.32 2.61
N MET A 20 3.22 23.08 3.03
CA MET A 20 4.07 21.93 2.78
C MET A 20 4.06 21.57 1.29
N ASP A 21 5.22 21.16 0.77
CA ASP A 21 5.33 20.68 -0.61
C ASP A 21 4.44 19.46 -0.86
N ALA A 22 3.81 19.39 -2.05
CA ALA A 22 2.88 18.31 -2.37
C ALA A 22 3.55 16.93 -2.36
N ALA A 23 4.81 16.85 -2.78
CA ALA A 23 5.55 15.58 -2.81
C ALA A 23 5.87 15.07 -1.39
N GLU A 24 6.16 15.97 -0.44
CA GLU A 24 6.36 15.59 0.95
C GLU A 24 5.04 15.19 1.63
N TYR A 25 4.00 16.01 1.45
CA TYR A 25 2.70 15.79 2.06
C TYR A 25 2.03 14.50 1.59
N LYS A 26 2.24 14.12 0.34
CA LYS A 26 1.77 12.85 -0.25
C LYS A 26 2.09 11.64 0.65
N HIS A 27 3.33 11.57 1.14
CA HIS A 27 3.78 10.44 1.95
C HIS A 27 3.09 10.37 3.31
N LEU A 28 2.81 11.53 3.92
CA LEU A 28 2.08 11.59 5.18
C LEU A 28 0.63 11.07 5.00
N VAL A 29 -0.05 11.56 3.98
CA VAL A 29 -1.45 11.19 3.73
C VAL A 29 -1.58 9.72 3.35
N LEU A 30 -0.79 9.26 2.38
CA LEU A 30 -0.85 7.88 1.89
C LEU A 30 -0.40 6.87 2.95
N GLY A 31 0.60 7.23 3.75
CA GLY A 31 1.04 6.41 4.88
C GLY A 31 -0.05 6.25 5.95
N LEU A 32 -0.74 7.33 6.34
CA LEU A 32 -1.86 7.25 7.29
C LEU A 32 -3.04 6.44 6.74
N ILE A 33 -3.38 6.62 5.47
CA ILE A 33 -4.43 5.82 4.81
C ILE A 33 -4.04 4.33 4.84
N PHE A 34 -2.76 4.02 4.61
CA PHE A 34 -2.26 2.66 4.68
C PHE A 34 -2.37 2.07 6.10
N VAL A 35 -1.91 2.79 7.12
CA VAL A 35 -2.01 2.35 8.53
C VAL A 35 -3.45 2.12 8.95
N LYS A 36 -4.34 3.05 8.61
CA LYS A 36 -5.78 2.90 8.87
C LYS A 36 -6.31 1.61 8.28
N TYR A 37 -5.99 1.34 7.03
CA TYR A 37 -6.45 0.14 6.35
C TYR A 37 -5.96 -1.15 7.00
N ILE A 38 -4.64 -1.28 7.24
CA ILE A 38 -4.12 -2.50 7.83
C ILE A 38 -4.69 -2.73 9.23
N SER A 39 -4.92 -1.66 9.99
CA SER A 39 -5.56 -1.72 11.30
C SER A 39 -7.03 -2.15 11.20
N ASP A 40 -7.79 -1.61 10.25
CA ASP A 40 -9.20 -1.97 10.06
C ASP A 40 -9.35 -3.42 9.57
N THR A 41 -8.50 -3.85 8.64
CA THR A 41 -8.54 -5.25 8.14
C THR A 41 -8.11 -6.23 9.22
N PHE A 42 -7.16 -5.87 10.06
CA PHE A 42 -6.78 -6.65 11.24
C PHE A 42 -7.95 -6.78 12.22
N ALA A 43 -8.58 -5.67 12.58
CA ALA A 43 -9.72 -5.66 13.51
C ALA A 43 -10.92 -6.46 12.96
N ALA A 44 -11.21 -6.35 11.66
CA ALA A 44 -12.27 -7.12 11.01
C ALA A 44 -11.97 -8.62 11.04
N ARG A 45 -10.72 -9.03 10.75
CA ARG A 45 -10.30 -10.44 10.83
C ARG A 45 -10.36 -10.96 12.25
N GLN A 46 -9.92 -10.19 13.24
CA GLN A 46 -10.00 -10.57 14.64
C GLN A 46 -11.45 -10.81 15.10
N ALA A 47 -12.37 -9.94 14.69
CA ALA A 47 -13.79 -10.09 14.99
C ALA A 47 -14.40 -11.34 14.31
N GLU A 48 -14.05 -11.59 13.05
CA GLU A 48 -14.43 -12.80 12.31
C GLU A 48 -13.92 -14.06 13.01
N LEU A 49 -12.63 -14.11 13.34
CA LEU A 49 -12.02 -15.26 14.03
C LEU A 49 -12.67 -15.52 15.38
N ARG A 50 -12.96 -14.49 16.17
CA ARG A 50 -13.66 -14.64 17.45
C ARG A 50 -15.01 -15.33 17.26
N THR A 51 -15.75 -14.99 16.22
CA THR A 51 -17.03 -15.62 15.89
C THR A 51 -16.83 -17.09 15.51
N ARG A 52 -15.85 -17.38 14.62
CA ARG A 52 -15.56 -18.74 14.15
C ARG A 52 -15.05 -19.66 15.27
N LEU A 53 -14.15 -19.16 16.13
CA LEU A 53 -13.59 -19.91 17.26
C LEU A 53 -14.67 -20.30 18.30
N THR A 54 -15.78 -19.56 18.34
CA THR A 54 -16.89 -19.80 19.26
C THR A 54 -18.10 -20.50 18.63
N ASP A 55 -18.11 -20.68 17.31
CA ASP A 55 -19.20 -21.35 16.58
C ASP A 55 -18.96 -22.87 16.53
N PRO A 56 -19.80 -23.69 17.18
CA PRO A 56 -19.64 -25.14 17.19
C PRO A 56 -19.68 -25.82 15.81
N ASP A 57 -20.25 -25.15 14.81
CA ASP A 57 -20.38 -25.66 13.44
C ASP A 57 -19.23 -25.22 12.52
N ASP A 58 -18.32 -24.37 12.98
CA ASP A 58 -17.16 -23.88 12.22
C ASP A 58 -15.93 -24.79 12.39
N GLU A 59 -15.14 -24.93 11.33
CA GLU A 59 -13.88 -25.70 11.34
C GLU A 59 -12.82 -25.17 12.30
N TYR A 60 -12.89 -23.87 12.68
CA TYR A 60 -12.02 -23.24 13.67
C TYR A 60 -12.53 -23.36 15.11
N PHE A 61 -13.63 -24.07 15.36
CA PHE A 61 -14.22 -24.18 16.69
C PHE A 61 -13.21 -24.59 17.75
N TYR A 62 -12.95 -23.73 18.72
CA TYR A 62 -11.95 -23.94 19.79
C TYR A 62 -12.55 -24.60 21.04
N GLY A 63 -13.67 -25.31 20.88
CA GLY A 63 -14.36 -25.95 21.99
C GLY A 63 -15.12 -24.95 22.88
N ASN A 64 -15.48 -25.40 24.08
CA ASN A 64 -16.10 -24.55 25.11
C ASN A 64 -15.05 -23.81 25.92
N ALA A 65 -14.11 -23.14 25.26
CA ALA A 65 -13.02 -22.41 25.88
C ALA A 65 -13.52 -21.18 26.66
N ALA A 66 -12.80 -20.79 27.70
CA ALA A 66 -13.08 -19.54 28.40
C ALA A 66 -12.75 -18.32 27.51
N PRO A 67 -13.36 -17.15 27.75
CA PRO A 67 -13.04 -15.94 26.96
C PRO A 67 -11.56 -15.62 26.92
N ASP A 68 -10.83 -15.80 28.00
CA ASP A 68 -9.39 -15.56 28.07
C ASP A 68 -8.57 -16.51 27.19
N ASP A 69 -9.04 -17.77 27.02
CA ASP A 69 -8.40 -18.74 26.12
C ASP A 69 -8.65 -18.35 24.65
N ILE A 70 -9.84 -17.86 24.33
CA ILE A 70 -10.15 -17.32 23.00
C ILE A 70 -9.31 -16.08 22.71
N ASP A 71 -9.12 -15.19 23.68
CA ASP A 71 -8.28 -14.01 23.52
C ASP A 71 -6.80 -14.40 23.30
N ALA A 72 -6.32 -15.43 23.97
CA ALA A 72 -4.98 -15.95 23.74
C ALA A 72 -4.82 -16.58 22.35
N GLU A 73 -5.83 -17.33 21.88
CA GLU A 73 -5.85 -17.96 20.56
C GLU A 73 -5.86 -16.91 19.43
N LEU A 74 -6.55 -15.78 19.64
CA LEU A 74 -6.58 -14.65 18.70
C LEU A 74 -5.21 -13.95 18.52
N GLU A 75 -4.23 -14.24 19.39
CA GLU A 75 -2.86 -13.74 19.24
C GLU A 75 -1.99 -14.62 18.33
N ASP A 76 -2.51 -15.76 17.84
CA ASP A 76 -1.81 -16.58 16.84
C ASP A 76 -1.81 -15.87 15.48
N ARG A 77 -0.61 -15.54 15.02
CA ARG A 77 -0.39 -14.78 13.79
C ARG A 77 -0.70 -15.55 12.51
N ASP A 78 -0.74 -16.86 12.57
CA ASP A 78 -0.95 -17.70 11.39
C ASP A 78 -2.36 -17.57 10.85
N TYR A 79 -3.36 -17.36 11.70
CA TYR A 79 -4.73 -17.03 11.28
C TYR A 79 -4.86 -15.76 10.43
N TYR A 80 -3.96 -14.82 10.61
CA TYR A 80 -3.94 -13.57 9.85
C TYR A 80 -3.12 -13.72 8.57
N ARG A 81 -1.98 -14.43 8.63
CA ARG A 81 -1.10 -14.69 7.48
C ARG A 81 -1.80 -15.50 6.40
N GLU A 82 -2.59 -16.52 6.78
CA GLU A 82 -3.37 -17.37 5.89
C GLU A 82 -4.25 -16.57 4.91
N VAL A 83 -4.81 -15.48 5.37
CA VAL A 83 -5.68 -14.59 4.57
C VAL A 83 -5.01 -13.29 4.14
N ASN A 84 -3.67 -13.22 4.20
CA ASN A 84 -2.89 -12.04 3.85
C ASN A 84 -3.29 -10.76 4.62
N VAL A 85 -3.63 -10.89 5.90
CA VAL A 85 -3.86 -9.77 6.82
C VAL A 85 -2.58 -9.50 7.61
N PHE A 86 -2.16 -8.24 7.64
CA PHE A 86 -0.99 -7.82 8.41
C PHE A 86 -1.31 -7.80 9.91
N TRP A 87 -0.35 -8.26 10.71
CA TRP A 87 -0.45 -8.18 12.16
C TRP A 87 -0.26 -6.74 12.64
N VAL A 88 -1.16 -6.26 13.51
CA VAL A 88 -1.09 -4.90 14.05
C VAL A 88 -1.03 -4.94 15.57
N PRO A 89 0.16 -4.68 16.17
CA PRO A 89 0.32 -4.56 17.62
C PRO A 89 -0.60 -3.48 18.21
N GLU A 90 -1.02 -3.67 19.45
CA GLU A 90 -1.98 -2.77 20.11
C GLU A 90 -1.59 -1.27 20.04
N PRO A 91 -0.33 -0.86 20.33
CA PRO A 91 0.06 0.55 20.25
C PRO A 91 -0.04 1.12 18.81
N ALA A 92 -0.03 0.27 17.79
CA ALA A 92 -0.10 0.65 16.39
C ALA A 92 -1.51 0.57 15.80
N ARG A 93 -2.50 0.11 16.56
CA ARG A 93 -3.89 0.07 16.12
C ARG A 93 -4.44 1.48 15.91
N TRP A 94 -5.25 1.62 14.87
CA TRP A 94 -5.79 2.94 14.49
C TRP A 94 -6.53 3.63 15.63
N GLU A 95 -7.31 2.91 16.42
CA GLU A 95 -8.05 3.48 17.55
C GLU A 95 -7.11 4.07 18.61
N THR A 96 -5.96 3.43 18.87
CA THR A 96 -4.92 3.94 19.78
C THR A 96 -4.30 5.24 19.25
N LEU A 97 -3.96 5.27 17.96
CA LEU A 97 -3.42 6.48 17.30
C LEU A 97 -4.45 7.61 17.27
N ARG A 98 -5.70 7.31 16.96
CA ARG A 98 -6.81 8.26 16.96
C ARG A 98 -7.05 8.87 18.35
N ALA A 99 -7.05 8.04 19.38
CA ALA A 99 -7.19 8.53 20.77
C ALA A 99 -6.06 9.50 21.15
N ALA A 100 -4.88 9.35 20.57
CA ALA A 100 -3.73 10.21 20.77
C ALA A 100 -3.61 11.39 19.79
N ALA A 101 -4.52 11.53 18.82
CA ALA A 101 -4.42 12.49 17.70
C ALA A 101 -4.22 13.95 18.12
N LYS A 102 -4.77 14.33 19.26
CA LYS A 102 -4.65 15.71 19.81
C LYS A 102 -3.46 15.92 20.76
N GLN A 103 -2.64 14.88 20.96
CA GLN A 103 -1.47 14.99 21.82
C GLN A 103 -0.28 15.59 21.06
N PRO A 104 0.58 16.39 21.71
CA PRO A 104 1.73 17.04 21.04
C PRO A 104 2.71 16.09 20.37
N ALA A 105 2.84 14.85 20.86
CA ALA A 105 3.78 13.85 20.36
C ALA A 105 3.14 12.88 19.33
N ILE A 106 2.01 13.24 18.70
CA ILE A 106 1.32 12.32 17.78
C ILE A 106 2.23 11.85 16.63
N GLY A 107 3.08 12.72 16.09
CA GLY A 107 4.02 12.33 15.02
C GLY A 107 5.00 11.24 15.46
N LEU A 108 5.56 11.34 16.66
CA LEU A 108 6.43 10.31 17.22
C LEU A 108 5.69 8.99 17.42
N ARG A 109 4.46 9.03 17.93
CA ARG A 109 3.64 7.83 18.12
C ARG A 109 3.31 7.13 16.80
N ILE A 110 3.09 7.90 15.74
CA ILE A 110 2.87 7.32 14.41
C ILE A 110 4.16 6.65 13.92
N ASP A 111 5.32 7.29 14.05
CA ASP A 111 6.61 6.70 13.65
C ASP A 111 6.91 5.41 14.43
N GLU A 112 6.67 5.39 15.75
CA GLU A 112 6.79 4.20 16.61
C GLU A 112 5.82 3.08 16.18
N ALA A 113 4.58 3.42 15.84
CA ALA A 113 3.59 2.47 15.36
C ALA A 113 4.03 1.82 14.03
N LEU A 114 4.60 2.61 13.12
CA LEU A 114 5.15 2.11 11.86
C LEU A 114 6.33 1.16 12.08
N ASP A 115 7.20 1.44 13.05
CA ASP A 115 8.30 0.55 13.43
C ASP A 115 7.79 -0.79 13.97
N LEU A 116 6.78 -0.76 14.82
CA LEU A 116 6.15 -1.97 15.35
C LEU A 116 5.49 -2.81 14.24
N ILE A 117 4.78 -2.17 13.32
CA ILE A 117 4.14 -2.83 12.18
C ILE A 117 5.20 -3.51 11.29
N GLU A 118 6.29 -2.83 10.95
CA GLU A 118 7.37 -3.41 10.14
C GLU A 118 8.08 -4.57 10.85
N THR A 119 8.25 -4.48 12.18
CA THR A 119 8.88 -5.53 12.99
C THR A 119 8.08 -6.82 12.95
N GLU A 120 6.77 -6.71 13.06
CA GLU A 120 5.87 -7.87 13.03
C GLU A 120 5.60 -8.41 11.62
N ASN A 121 5.82 -7.59 10.59
CA ASN A 121 5.51 -7.92 9.20
C ASN A 121 6.76 -7.75 8.30
N PRO A 122 7.62 -8.77 8.17
CA PRO A 122 8.86 -8.67 7.38
C PRO A 122 8.67 -8.20 5.93
N ARG A 123 7.49 -8.46 5.34
CA ARG A 123 7.13 -7.99 3.98
C ARG A 123 7.01 -6.47 3.87
N LEU A 124 6.81 -5.77 4.99
CA LEU A 124 6.71 -4.30 5.05
C LEU A 124 8.02 -3.62 5.44
N LYS A 125 9.08 -4.38 5.68
CA LYS A 125 10.35 -3.86 6.17
C LYS A 125 10.96 -2.82 5.22
N GLY A 126 11.18 -1.60 5.72
CA GLY A 126 11.74 -0.48 4.97
C GLY A 126 10.76 0.22 4.01
N ILE A 127 9.49 -0.22 3.97
CA ILE A 127 8.46 0.34 3.09
C ILE A 127 7.78 1.55 3.72
N LEU A 128 7.56 1.53 5.04
CA LEU A 128 6.81 2.57 5.73
C LEU A 128 7.69 3.80 6.00
N ASP A 129 7.21 4.98 5.61
CA ASP A 129 7.97 6.22 5.72
C ASP A 129 7.77 6.86 7.11
N LYS A 130 8.81 6.85 7.93
CA LYS A 130 8.82 7.30 9.33
C LYS A 130 9.34 8.73 9.42
N ARG A 131 8.52 9.69 9.04
CA ARG A 131 8.85 11.12 9.06
C ARG A 131 7.82 12.00 9.75
N TYR A 132 6.84 11.42 10.44
CA TYR A 132 5.75 12.16 11.06
C TYR A 132 6.22 13.05 12.22
N ALA A 133 7.19 12.59 13.01
CA ALA A 133 7.79 13.38 14.07
C ALA A 133 8.56 14.61 13.56
N ARG A 134 9.00 14.57 12.30
CA ARG A 134 9.78 15.66 11.65
C ARG A 134 8.96 16.44 10.63
N ALA A 135 7.67 16.11 10.47
CA ALA A 135 6.81 16.76 9.51
C ALA A 135 6.64 18.24 9.85
N GLN A 136 6.94 19.12 8.89
CA GLN A 136 6.81 20.57 9.04
C GLN A 136 5.34 21.01 8.83
N LEU A 137 4.43 20.41 9.57
CA LEU A 137 3.04 20.82 9.61
C LEU A 137 2.81 21.77 10.78
N PRO A 138 1.92 22.77 10.62
CA PRO A 138 1.50 23.59 11.75
C PRO A 138 0.91 22.74 12.89
N ASP A 139 1.02 23.25 14.12
CA ASP A 139 0.53 22.58 15.32
C ASP A 139 -0.93 22.11 15.15
N GLY A 140 -1.19 20.87 15.52
CA GLY A 140 -2.51 20.23 15.44
C GLY A 140 -2.90 19.71 14.05
N LYS A 141 -2.26 20.12 12.95
CA LYS A 141 -2.64 19.68 11.58
C LYS A 141 -2.47 18.19 11.34
N LEU A 142 -1.47 17.59 11.95
CA LEU A 142 -1.29 16.14 11.86
C LEU A 142 -2.44 15.39 12.58
N GLY A 143 -2.88 15.89 13.73
CA GLY A 143 -4.05 15.35 14.45
C GLY A 143 -5.35 15.51 13.64
N GLU A 144 -5.56 16.68 13.01
CA GLU A 144 -6.69 16.90 12.10
C GLU A 144 -6.65 15.92 10.91
N LEU A 145 -5.45 15.60 10.41
CA LEU A 145 -5.28 14.62 9.33
C LEU A 145 -5.62 13.19 9.79
N VAL A 146 -5.22 12.81 11.01
CA VAL A 146 -5.65 11.52 11.61
C VAL A 146 -7.17 11.48 11.77
N ASP A 147 -7.80 12.56 12.26
CA ASP A 147 -9.26 12.64 12.37
C ASP A 147 -9.93 12.52 11.00
N LEU A 148 -9.40 13.18 9.97
CA LEU A 148 -9.91 13.10 8.61
C LEU A 148 -9.84 11.66 8.08
N VAL A 149 -8.68 11.01 8.19
CA VAL A 149 -8.49 9.62 7.73
C VAL A 149 -9.40 8.67 8.50
N SER A 150 -9.71 8.96 9.77
CA SER A 150 -10.67 8.19 10.58
C SER A 150 -12.10 8.21 10.03
N THR A 151 -12.45 9.19 9.17
CA THR A 151 -13.77 9.24 8.53
C THR A 151 -13.91 8.27 7.36
N ILE A 152 -12.82 7.68 6.89
CA ILE A 152 -12.84 6.70 5.81
C ILE A 152 -13.41 5.39 6.34
N GLY A 153 -14.61 5.03 5.91
CA GLY A 153 -15.20 3.72 6.18
C GLY A 153 -14.83 2.75 5.07
N PHE A 154 -14.06 1.71 5.41
CA PHE A 154 -13.63 0.70 4.41
C PHE A 154 -14.62 -0.44 4.21
N GLY A 155 -15.81 -0.39 4.82
CA GLY A 155 -16.80 -1.48 4.75
C GLY A 155 -16.56 -2.57 5.81
N GLN A 156 -17.54 -3.47 5.93
CA GLN A 156 -17.57 -4.46 7.03
C GLN A 156 -16.94 -5.81 6.64
N THR A 157 -16.57 -6.01 5.38
CA THR A 157 -15.92 -7.25 4.93
C THR A 157 -14.53 -6.96 4.38
N PRO A 158 -13.54 -7.86 4.60
CA PRO A 158 -12.15 -7.65 4.15
C PRO A 158 -12.02 -7.36 2.65
N GLY A 159 -12.84 -8.00 1.79
CA GLY A 159 -12.84 -7.79 0.36
C GLY A 159 -13.30 -6.38 -0.03
N THR A 160 -14.45 -5.93 0.49
CA THR A 160 -14.97 -4.58 0.22
C THR A 160 -14.05 -3.49 0.77
N ALA A 161 -13.43 -3.72 1.93
CA ALA A 161 -12.46 -2.81 2.51
C ALA A 161 -11.25 -2.61 1.58
N ARG A 162 -10.71 -3.71 1.05
CA ARG A 162 -9.58 -3.70 0.11
C ARG A 162 -9.89 -2.91 -1.16
N ASP A 163 -11.06 -3.13 -1.75
CA ASP A 163 -11.48 -2.46 -2.98
C ASP A 163 -11.68 -0.95 -2.77
N VAL A 164 -12.36 -0.56 -1.70
CA VAL A 164 -12.59 0.85 -1.37
C VAL A 164 -11.26 1.56 -1.13
N LEU A 165 -10.38 0.97 -0.32
CA LEU A 165 -9.08 1.58 -0.07
C LEU A 165 -8.24 1.66 -1.35
N GLY A 166 -8.17 0.57 -2.12
CA GLY A 166 -7.43 0.55 -3.38
C GLY A 166 -7.86 1.70 -4.30
N GLN A 167 -9.17 1.99 -4.36
CA GLN A 167 -9.71 3.10 -5.13
C GLN A 167 -9.39 4.47 -4.52
N VAL A 168 -9.44 4.61 -3.19
CA VAL A 168 -9.06 5.85 -2.50
C VAL A 168 -7.57 6.13 -2.69
N TYR A 169 -6.73 5.11 -2.52
CA TYR A 169 -5.29 5.21 -2.68
C TYR A 169 -4.90 5.65 -4.10
N GLU A 170 -5.46 4.99 -5.12
CA GLU A 170 -5.25 5.33 -6.53
C GLU A 170 -5.73 6.75 -6.86
N TYR A 171 -6.88 7.16 -6.33
CA TYR A 171 -7.39 8.52 -6.49
C TYR A 171 -6.42 9.57 -5.91
N PHE A 172 -5.92 9.35 -4.69
CA PHE A 172 -4.96 10.25 -4.07
C PHE A 172 -3.63 10.30 -4.82
N LEU A 173 -3.12 9.16 -5.29
CA LEU A 173 -1.94 9.12 -6.17
C LEU A 173 -2.14 9.99 -7.42
N GLY A 174 -3.28 9.86 -8.10
CA GLY A 174 -3.61 10.66 -9.28
C GLY A 174 -3.72 12.16 -8.98
N MET A 175 -4.32 12.53 -7.84
CA MET A 175 -4.45 13.92 -7.42
C MET A 175 -3.09 14.54 -7.06
N PHE A 176 -2.24 13.81 -6.35
CA PHE A 176 -0.87 14.26 -6.07
C PHE A 176 -0.03 14.38 -7.34
N ALA A 177 -0.15 13.42 -8.28
CA ALA A 177 0.51 13.51 -9.59
C ALA A 177 0.10 14.78 -10.34
N SER A 178 -1.19 15.13 -10.31
CA SER A 178 -1.70 16.37 -10.91
C SER A 178 -1.15 17.61 -10.20
N ALA A 179 -1.03 17.61 -8.88
CA ALA A 179 -0.51 18.72 -8.10
C ALA A 179 1.01 18.92 -8.29
N GLU A 180 1.77 17.85 -8.51
CA GLU A 180 3.21 17.90 -8.80
C GLU A 180 3.50 18.27 -10.27
N GLY A 181 2.48 18.33 -11.13
CA GLY A 181 2.60 18.71 -12.54
C GLY A 181 3.52 17.76 -13.33
N LYS A 182 4.56 18.31 -14.01
CA LYS A 182 5.47 17.50 -14.84
C LYS A 182 6.19 16.38 -14.06
N ARG A 183 6.45 16.57 -12.76
CA ARG A 183 7.08 15.56 -11.90
C ARG A 183 6.13 14.42 -11.56
N GLY A 184 4.82 14.69 -11.53
CA GLY A 184 3.82 13.67 -11.23
C GLY A 184 3.79 12.53 -12.26
N GLY A 185 4.08 12.80 -13.53
CA GLY A 185 4.17 11.81 -14.59
C GLY A 185 5.31 10.80 -14.43
N GLN A 186 6.29 11.06 -13.55
CA GLN A 186 7.41 10.15 -13.29
C GLN A 186 7.02 8.95 -12.40
N PHE A 187 5.93 9.04 -11.67
CA PHE A 187 5.53 7.95 -10.76
C PHE A 187 4.11 7.44 -10.98
N TYR A 188 3.30 8.11 -11.80
CA TYR A 188 1.92 7.75 -12.00
C TYR A 188 1.53 7.74 -13.49
N THR A 189 1.10 6.58 -13.95
CA THR A 189 0.52 6.41 -15.29
C THR A 189 -1.00 6.36 -15.17
N PRO A 190 -1.78 7.18 -15.91
CA PRO A 190 -3.24 7.16 -15.84
C PRO A 190 -3.82 5.77 -16.11
N ALA A 191 -4.79 5.37 -15.29
CA ALA A 191 -5.39 4.03 -15.34
C ALA A 191 -5.96 3.65 -16.73
N SER A 192 -6.40 4.63 -17.54
CA SER A 192 -6.88 4.39 -18.91
C SER A 192 -5.76 3.90 -19.84
N ILE A 193 -4.56 4.49 -19.72
CA ILE A 193 -3.38 4.08 -20.50
C ILE A 193 -2.95 2.69 -20.05
N VAL A 194 -2.81 2.50 -18.73
CA VAL A 194 -2.38 1.21 -18.16
C VAL A 194 -3.32 0.08 -18.58
N ARG A 195 -4.64 0.28 -18.49
CA ARG A 195 -5.64 -0.70 -18.94
C ARG A 195 -5.47 -1.07 -20.41
N THR A 196 -5.17 -0.09 -21.26
CA THR A 196 -4.95 -0.35 -22.69
C THR A 196 -3.71 -1.21 -22.90
N LEU A 197 -2.59 -0.88 -22.25
CA LEU A 197 -1.34 -1.64 -22.36
C LEU A 197 -1.50 -3.08 -21.85
N VAL A 198 -2.13 -3.25 -20.71
CA VAL A 198 -2.40 -4.57 -20.13
C VAL A 198 -3.37 -5.38 -21.01
N ALA A 199 -4.41 -4.75 -21.57
CA ALA A 199 -5.34 -5.44 -22.49
C ALA A 199 -4.67 -5.88 -23.79
N VAL A 200 -3.71 -5.12 -24.29
CA VAL A 200 -2.92 -5.51 -25.50
C VAL A 200 -1.98 -6.68 -25.17
N LEU A 201 -1.33 -6.65 -24.01
CA LEU A 201 -0.38 -7.70 -23.60
C LEU A 201 -1.10 -8.97 -23.12
N ALA A 202 -2.26 -8.80 -22.51
CA ALA A 202 -3.12 -9.88 -21.99
C ALA A 202 -2.37 -10.89 -21.09
N PRO A 203 -1.68 -10.46 -20.01
CA PRO A 203 -0.99 -11.38 -19.13
C PRO A 203 -2.01 -12.27 -18.41
N HIS A 204 -1.82 -13.58 -18.43
CA HIS A 204 -2.77 -14.51 -17.82
C HIS A 204 -2.10 -15.59 -16.95
N ARG A 205 -0.80 -15.82 -17.11
CA ARG A 205 0.00 -16.72 -16.26
C ARG A 205 1.48 -16.51 -16.53
N GLY A 206 2.32 -16.60 -15.50
CA GLY A 206 3.76 -16.49 -15.61
C GLY A 206 4.32 -15.25 -14.91
N GLN A 207 5.44 -14.73 -15.39
CA GLN A 207 6.19 -13.65 -14.76
C GLN A 207 5.96 -12.32 -15.50
N VAL A 208 5.43 -11.32 -14.78
CA VAL A 208 5.25 -9.95 -15.28
C VAL A 208 6.33 -9.05 -14.70
N TYR A 209 7.06 -8.34 -15.54
CA TYR A 209 8.14 -7.45 -15.13
C TYR A 209 7.93 -6.02 -15.60
N ASP A 210 8.18 -5.07 -14.71
CA ASP A 210 8.25 -3.64 -15.04
C ASP A 210 9.57 -3.06 -14.50
N PRO A 211 10.54 -2.71 -15.38
CA PRO A 211 11.85 -2.19 -15.01
C PRO A 211 11.83 -0.76 -14.46
N CYS A 212 10.70 -0.06 -14.52
CA CYS A 212 10.50 1.31 -14.05
C CYS A 212 9.08 1.50 -13.51
N CYS A 213 8.71 0.66 -12.53
CA CYS A 213 7.32 0.38 -12.17
C CYS A 213 6.54 1.57 -11.58
N GLY A 214 7.21 2.68 -11.28
CA GLY A 214 6.55 3.84 -10.70
C GLY A 214 5.80 3.45 -9.42
N SER A 215 4.52 3.81 -9.32
CA SER A 215 3.65 3.45 -8.20
C SER A 215 3.02 2.05 -8.30
N GLY A 216 3.47 1.20 -9.21
CA GLY A 216 2.98 -0.18 -9.38
C GLY A 216 1.64 -0.29 -10.12
N GLY A 217 1.22 0.74 -10.86
CA GLY A 217 -0.07 0.78 -11.54
C GLY A 217 -0.24 -0.32 -12.59
N MET A 218 0.82 -0.69 -13.32
CA MET A 218 0.80 -1.77 -14.31
C MET A 218 0.46 -3.11 -13.68
N PHE A 219 1.05 -3.42 -12.54
CA PHE A 219 0.81 -4.66 -11.80
C PHE A 219 -0.62 -4.77 -11.30
N VAL A 220 -1.15 -3.68 -10.70
CA VAL A 220 -2.53 -3.62 -10.24
C VAL A 220 -3.53 -3.89 -11.36
N GLN A 221 -3.29 -3.35 -12.55
CA GLN A 221 -4.19 -3.57 -13.68
C GLN A 221 -4.00 -4.96 -14.29
N SER A 222 -2.81 -5.55 -14.22
CA SER A 222 -2.58 -6.93 -14.66
C SER A 222 -3.39 -7.91 -13.81
N GLU A 223 -3.38 -7.78 -12.49
CA GLU A 223 -4.22 -8.59 -11.60
C GLU A 223 -5.72 -8.40 -11.87
N LYS A 224 -6.18 -7.16 -12.01
CA LYS A 224 -7.58 -6.88 -12.38
C LYS A 224 -7.98 -7.48 -13.72
N PHE A 225 -7.06 -7.49 -14.69
CA PHE A 225 -7.30 -8.11 -16.00
C PHE A 225 -7.48 -9.62 -15.84
N ILE A 226 -6.63 -10.28 -15.07
CA ILE A 226 -6.68 -11.71 -14.80
C ILE A 226 -8.01 -12.09 -14.15
N GLU A 227 -8.39 -11.39 -13.07
CA GLU A 227 -9.66 -11.62 -12.37
C GLU A 227 -10.87 -11.44 -13.31
N ALA A 228 -10.85 -10.39 -14.13
CA ALA A 228 -11.94 -10.12 -15.10
C ALA A 228 -12.07 -11.19 -16.18
N HIS A 229 -11.02 -11.99 -16.44
CA HIS A 229 -11.00 -13.07 -17.42
C HIS A 229 -11.04 -14.47 -16.81
N GLY A 230 -11.47 -14.57 -15.53
CA GLY A 230 -11.69 -15.85 -14.85
C GLY A 230 -10.45 -16.50 -14.27
N GLY A 231 -9.31 -15.81 -14.25
CA GLY A 231 -8.12 -16.21 -13.52
C GLY A 231 -8.19 -15.87 -12.03
N ARG A 232 -7.16 -16.22 -11.28
CA ARG A 232 -7.06 -15.98 -9.85
C ARG A 232 -5.92 -15.01 -9.55
N MET A 233 -6.06 -14.26 -8.48
CA MET A 233 -4.96 -13.48 -7.92
C MET A 233 -3.77 -14.41 -7.64
N GLY A 234 -2.57 -14.02 -8.09
CA GLY A 234 -1.36 -14.84 -7.98
C GLY A 234 -1.12 -15.81 -9.15
N ASP A 235 -1.98 -15.84 -10.19
CA ASP A 235 -1.68 -16.58 -11.43
C ASP A 235 -0.46 -16.00 -12.17
N VAL A 236 -0.11 -14.74 -11.88
CA VAL A 236 1.14 -14.11 -12.32
C VAL A 236 2.03 -13.78 -11.12
N SER A 237 3.34 -13.89 -11.34
CA SER A 237 4.35 -13.42 -10.38
C SER A 237 4.84 -12.05 -10.79
N ILE A 238 4.80 -11.10 -9.87
CA ILE A 238 5.11 -9.68 -10.10
C ILE A 238 6.57 -9.39 -9.74
N TYR A 239 7.29 -8.84 -10.70
CA TYR A 239 8.67 -8.35 -10.54
C TYR A 239 8.76 -6.91 -11.01
N GLY A 240 9.47 -6.07 -10.28
CA GLY A 240 9.64 -4.67 -10.66
C GLY A 240 10.89 -4.04 -10.12
N GLN A 241 11.25 -2.91 -10.71
CA GLN A 241 12.26 -2.00 -10.19
C GLN A 241 11.79 -0.55 -10.25
N GLU A 242 12.28 0.24 -9.32
CA GLU A 242 12.06 1.69 -9.26
C GLU A 242 13.26 2.36 -8.62
N ALA A 243 13.81 3.35 -9.29
CA ALA A 243 15.01 4.05 -8.85
C ALA A 243 14.74 5.04 -7.70
N ASN A 244 13.56 5.66 -7.67
CA ASN A 244 13.23 6.65 -6.65
C ASN A 244 12.76 5.94 -5.35
N PRO A 245 13.47 6.13 -4.22
CA PRO A 245 13.14 5.45 -2.97
C PRO A 245 11.72 5.71 -2.46
N THR A 246 11.20 6.91 -2.68
CA THR A 246 9.85 7.26 -2.23
C THR A 246 8.78 6.64 -3.11
N THR A 247 9.02 6.59 -4.41
CA THR A 247 8.12 5.95 -5.40
C THR A 247 8.13 4.43 -5.24
N TRP A 248 9.28 3.83 -4.98
CA TRP A 248 9.42 2.40 -4.65
C TRP A 248 8.54 2.00 -3.45
N ARG A 249 8.57 2.81 -2.36
CA ARG A 249 7.70 2.59 -1.20
C ARG A 249 6.22 2.72 -1.55
N LEU A 250 5.86 3.69 -2.39
CA LEU A 250 4.47 3.85 -2.86
C LEU A 250 4.00 2.63 -3.66
N ALA A 251 4.86 2.07 -4.52
CA ALA A 251 4.56 0.84 -5.25
C ALA A 251 4.33 -0.33 -4.29
N ALA A 252 5.25 -0.54 -3.36
CA ALA A 252 5.14 -1.61 -2.37
C ALA A 252 3.86 -1.50 -1.52
N MET A 253 3.53 -0.30 -1.02
CA MET A 253 2.27 -0.06 -0.30
C MET A 253 1.05 -0.31 -1.19
N ASN A 254 1.09 0.15 -2.45
CA ASN A 254 0.00 -0.01 -3.40
C ASN A 254 -0.33 -1.49 -3.68
N LEU A 255 0.69 -2.33 -3.81
CA LEU A 255 0.56 -3.77 -4.03
C LEU A 255 0.13 -4.48 -2.74
N ALA A 256 0.75 -4.14 -1.61
CA ALA A 256 0.42 -4.70 -0.29
C ALA A 256 -1.06 -4.48 0.09
N ILE A 257 -1.60 -3.27 -0.12
CA ILE A 257 -3.01 -2.93 0.07
C ILE A 257 -3.94 -3.92 -0.65
N ARG A 258 -3.54 -4.37 -1.85
CA ARG A 258 -4.35 -5.25 -2.69
C ARG A 258 -4.10 -6.73 -2.45
N GLY A 259 -3.18 -7.05 -1.53
CA GLY A 259 -2.78 -8.43 -1.26
C GLY A 259 -2.01 -9.07 -2.43
N ILE A 260 -1.49 -8.26 -3.34
CA ILE A 260 -0.68 -8.72 -4.47
C ILE A 260 0.71 -9.06 -3.95
N ASP A 261 1.19 -10.27 -4.22
CA ASP A 261 2.57 -10.65 -3.97
C ASP A 261 3.50 -10.03 -5.00
N PHE A 262 4.63 -9.51 -4.56
CA PHE A 262 5.55 -8.79 -5.42
C PHE A 262 7.00 -8.97 -5.01
N ASN A 263 7.89 -8.81 -5.98
CA ASN A 263 9.32 -8.66 -5.78
C ASN A 263 9.79 -7.38 -6.50
N LEU A 264 9.99 -6.31 -5.73
CA LEU A 264 10.49 -5.02 -6.25
C LEU A 264 12.00 -4.83 -6.04
N GLY A 265 12.73 -5.94 -5.88
CA GLY A 265 14.14 -5.92 -5.49
C GLY A 265 14.33 -5.66 -3.99
N ARG A 266 15.57 -5.72 -3.54
CA ARG A 266 15.93 -5.52 -2.12
C ARG A 266 15.91 -4.06 -1.70
N GLU A 267 16.16 -3.17 -2.68
CA GLU A 267 16.28 -1.73 -2.49
C GLU A 267 15.87 -0.98 -3.76
N PRO A 268 15.55 0.32 -3.65
CA PRO A 268 15.34 1.17 -4.83
C PRO A 268 16.60 1.18 -5.68
N ALA A 269 16.47 0.90 -6.98
CA ALA A 269 17.63 0.84 -7.87
C ALA A 269 17.26 1.21 -9.31
N ASP A 270 18.20 1.87 -9.98
CA ASP A 270 18.14 2.13 -11.42
C ASP A 270 18.47 0.84 -12.18
N THR A 271 17.56 0.40 -13.02
CA THR A 271 17.65 -0.86 -13.77
C THR A 271 18.87 -0.94 -14.70
N PHE A 272 19.33 0.21 -15.22
CA PHE A 272 20.51 0.24 -16.11
C PHE A 272 21.83 0.09 -15.37
N THR A 273 21.90 0.58 -14.14
CA THR A 273 23.15 0.61 -13.36
C THR A 273 23.22 -0.46 -12.28
N HIS A 274 22.06 -0.92 -11.80
CA HIS A 274 21.98 -1.90 -10.73
C HIS A 274 20.74 -2.80 -10.89
N ASP A 275 20.83 -3.77 -11.78
CA ASP A 275 19.76 -4.74 -11.99
C ASP A 275 19.56 -5.60 -10.74
N GLN A 276 18.35 -5.57 -10.18
CA GLN A 276 17.94 -6.35 -9.01
C GLN A 276 17.42 -7.75 -9.37
N HIS A 277 17.23 -8.03 -10.67
CA HIS A 277 16.63 -9.24 -11.19
C HIS A 277 17.44 -9.89 -12.34
N PRO A 278 18.77 -10.06 -12.21
CA PRO A 278 19.65 -10.46 -13.33
C PRO A 278 19.31 -11.83 -13.92
N ASP A 279 18.72 -12.72 -13.13
CA ASP A 279 18.36 -14.07 -13.57
C ASP A 279 16.89 -14.19 -14.03
N LEU A 280 16.10 -13.10 -13.95
CA LEU A 280 14.71 -13.11 -14.34
C LEU A 280 14.55 -13.33 -15.85
N ARG A 281 13.64 -14.23 -16.22
CA ARG A 281 13.18 -14.45 -17.59
C ARG A 281 11.67 -14.22 -17.63
N ALA A 282 11.29 -12.95 -17.73
CA ALA A 282 9.89 -12.54 -17.70
C ALA A 282 9.14 -13.02 -18.96
N ASP A 283 7.91 -13.49 -18.75
CA ASP A 283 6.98 -13.83 -19.84
C ASP A 283 6.36 -12.57 -20.45
N TYR A 284 6.16 -11.54 -19.63
CA TYR A 284 5.55 -10.27 -20.02
C TYR A 284 6.34 -9.09 -19.46
N ILE A 285 6.64 -8.11 -20.30
CA ILE A 285 7.28 -6.87 -19.90
C ILE A 285 6.35 -5.71 -20.20
N LEU A 286 6.04 -4.92 -19.18
CA LEU A 286 5.25 -3.70 -19.26
C LEU A 286 6.09 -2.55 -18.72
N ALA A 287 6.29 -1.49 -19.50
CA ALA A 287 7.11 -0.37 -19.06
C ALA A 287 6.55 0.96 -19.56
N ASN A 288 6.58 1.97 -18.70
CA ASN A 288 6.42 3.37 -19.08
C ASN A 288 7.65 4.15 -18.57
N PRO A 289 8.78 4.08 -19.27
CA PRO A 289 10.02 4.68 -18.80
C PRO A 289 9.91 6.21 -18.77
N PRO A 290 10.63 6.87 -17.85
CA PRO A 290 10.65 8.33 -17.79
C PRO A 290 11.25 8.91 -19.07
N PHE A 291 10.66 10.02 -19.56
CA PHE A 291 11.10 10.71 -20.78
C PHE A 291 12.21 11.72 -20.49
N ASN A 292 13.10 11.91 -21.44
CA ASN A 292 14.14 12.94 -21.42
C ASN A 292 15.09 12.86 -20.21
N ILE A 293 15.46 11.66 -19.80
CA ILE A 293 16.57 11.49 -18.84
C ILE A 293 17.86 11.66 -19.62
N SER A 294 18.65 12.69 -19.23
CA SER A 294 20.03 12.85 -19.68
C SER A 294 20.94 11.94 -18.86
N ASP A 295 22.09 11.59 -19.45
CA ASP A 295 23.14 10.84 -18.77
C ASP A 295 22.76 9.46 -18.21
N TRP A 296 21.77 8.81 -18.80
CA TRP A 296 21.37 7.43 -18.46
C TRP A 296 22.41 6.38 -18.87
N TRP A 297 23.33 6.76 -19.80
CA TRP A 297 24.43 5.91 -20.27
C TRP A 297 25.71 6.21 -19.52
N HIS A 298 26.23 5.27 -18.80
CA HIS A 298 27.48 5.37 -18.04
C HIS A 298 28.57 4.39 -18.55
N GLY A 299 28.48 3.92 -19.78
CA GLY A 299 29.44 2.95 -20.34
C GLY A 299 29.32 1.53 -19.78
N SER A 300 28.35 1.27 -18.88
CA SER A 300 28.17 -0.03 -18.23
C SER A 300 27.60 -1.12 -19.15
N LEU A 301 27.08 -0.73 -20.32
CA LEU A 301 26.50 -1.64 -21.32
C LEU A 301 27.43 -1.85 -22.53
N GLU A 302 28.70 -1.40 -22.46
CA GLU A 302 29.67 -1.70 -23.49
C GLU A 302 30.04 -3.18 -23.45
N GLY A 303 29.47 -3.95 -24.34
CA GLY A 303 29.75 -5.40 -24.47
C GLY A 303 28.57 -6.33 -24.31
N ASP A 304 27.36 -5.81 -24.11
CA ASP A 304 26.09 -6.60 -24.15
C ASP A 304 25.57 -6.80 -25.58
#